data_763e299ce4b49832b74fe247aa15c1b3
#
_entry.id   763e299ce4b49832b74fe247aa15c1b3
#
_cell.length_a   1.000
_cell.length_b   1.000
_cell.length_c   1.000
_cell.angle_alpha   90.00
_cell.angle_beta   90.00
_cell.angle_gamma   90.00
#
_symmetry.space_group_name_H-M   'P 1'
#
loop_
_entity.id
_entity.type
_entity.pdbx_description
1 polymer ?
#
loop_
_entity_poly.entity_id
_entity_poly.type
_entity_poly.pdbx_seq_one_letter_code
_entity_poly.pdbx_strand_id
1 'polypeptide(L)'
;MKKSLNSLFKKATLNSNVLFRSTIIASVTLSTLFLSACSDSNDNNDIEDTNSVIGVWFGQATTFEDEQESVVIAVSPDGTAILYASGSGNMFITNGTLSTDGVTSDDVMYYPKDGMTRNGPLQASAQGDTLEGVGFNDTIEFSASRIASQDEVTLEDIAGNYSQSSSDSSYMRSFAIDSDGLLSGSNTVGCVYSGHVEPIANVNGLFDITIQVDSCFENFEYNGLLAYGVFPFEYEGDVNDRSGIVIATEHSSRAYVFKLFSPQN
;
A
#
# COMPACT_ATOMS: atom_id res chain seq x y z
N MET A 1 -36.17 9.04 -38.11
CA MET A 1 -35.09 8.71 -39.06
C MET A 1 -33.99 7.98 -38.26
N LYS A 2 -33.91 6.66 -38.38
CA LYS A 2 -32.89 5.80 -37.78
C LYS A 2 -31.75 5.68 -38.77
N LYS A 3 -30.53 6.03 -38.42
CA LYS A 3 -29.31 5.62 -39.16
C LYS A 3 -28.47 4.70 -38.25
N SER A 4 -28.42 3.45 -38.68
CA SER A 4 -27.52 2.41 -38.26
C SER A 4 -26.09 2.75 -38.70
N LEU A 5 -25.12 2.66 -37.81
CA LEU A 5 -23.70 2.58 -38.14
C LEU A 5 -23.15 1.27 -37.59
N ASN A 6 -23.11 0.26 -38.47
CA ASN A 6 -22.26 -0.89 -38.33
C ASN A 6 -20.86 -0.53 -38.87
N SER A 7 -19.82 -0.71 -38.09
CA SER A 7 -18.42 -0.60 -38.52
C SER A 7 -17.57 -1.61 -37.79
N LEU A 8 -17.28 -2.72 -38.46
CA LEU A 8 -15.97 -3.29 -38.77
C LEU A 8 -14.97 -3.46 -37.60
N PHE A 9 -15.03 -4.58 -36.90
CA PHE A 9 -13.87 -5.12 -36.21
C PHE A 9 -13.11 -6.07 -37.15
N LYS A 10 -11.92 -5.67 -37.62
CA LYS A 10 -10.91 -6.53 -38.20
C LYS A 10 -10.18 -7.29 -37.12
N LYS A 11 -10.37 -8.60 -37.07
CA LYS A 11 -9.52 -9.53 -36.31
C LYS A 11 -8.13 -9.55 -36.94
N ALA A 12 -7.11 -9.18 -36.17
CA ALA A 12 -5.71 -9.48 -36.46
C ALA A 12 -5.30 -10.69 -35.64
N THR A 13 -5.16 -11.84 -36.28
CA THR A 13 -4.53 -13.03 -35.72
C THR A 13 -3.02 -12.90 -35.88
N LEU A 14 -2.29 -12.77 -34.79
CA LEU A 14 -0.84 -12.95 -34.78
C LEU A 14 -0.51 -14.35 -34.30
N ASN A 15 -0.05 -15.18 -35.23
CA ASN A 15 0.64 -16.43 -34.95
C ASN A 15 2.08 -16.12 -34.54
N SER A 16 2.48 -16.49 -33.33
CA SER A 16 3.85 -16.42 -32.89
C SER A 16 4.28 -17.79 -32.36
N ASN A 17 4.82 -18.63 -33.26
CA ASN A 17 5.55 -19.83 -32.89
C ASN A 17 6.94 -19.42 -32.41
N VAL A 18 7.21 -19.51 -31.13
CA VAL A 18 8.56 -19.41 -30.56
C VAL A 18 9.04 -20.79 -30.18
N LEU A 19 9.99 -21.27 -30.97
CA LEU A 19 10.76 -22.50 -30.76
C LEU A 19 11.75 -22.27 -29.60
N PHE A 20 11.54 -22.94 -28.48
CA PHE A 20 12.55 -23.05 -27.41
C PHE A 20 13.65 -24.04 -27.83
N ARG A 21 14.84 -23.52 -28.05
CA ARG A 21 16.07 -24.32 -28.16
C ARG A 21 16.65 -24.50 -26.75
N SER A 22 16.60 -25.70 -26.22
CA SER A 22 17.30 -26.11 -25.00
C SER A 22 18.80 -26.20 -25.27
N THR A 23 19.59 -25.36 -24.60
CA THR A 23 21.04 -25.50 -24.56
C THR A 23 21.43 -26.09 -23.20
N ILE A 24 21.90 -27.34 -23.23
CA ILE A 24 22.46 -28.03 -22.06
C ILE A 24 23.90 -27.54 -21.91
N ILE A 25 24.20 -26.86 -20.81
CA ILE A 25 25.58 -26.52 -20.42
C ILE A 25 25.97 -27.43 -19.25
N ALA A 26 26.93 -28.28 -19.50
CA ALA A 26 27.56 -29.14 -18.51
C ALA A 26 28.47 -28.29 -17.61
N SER A 27 28.20 -28.24 -16.31
CA SER A 27 29.04 -27.54 -15.33
C SER A 27 30.04 -28.51 -14.72
N VAL A 28 31.31 -28.19 -14.89
CA VAL A 28 32.43 -28.84 -14.22
C VAL A 28 32.54 -28.29 -12.80
N THR A 29 32.37 -29.17 -11.80
CA THR A 29 32.61 -28.87 -10.40
C THR A 29 34.08 -28.88 -10.06
N LEU A 30 34.67 -27.75 -9.73
CA LEU A 30 35.99 -27.62 -9.14
C LEU A 30 35.86 -27.31 -7.64
N SER A 31 36.13 -28.34 -6.82
CA SER A 31 36.09 -28.24 -5.36
C SER A 31 37.36 -27.60 -4.85
N THR A 32 37.32 -26.38 -4.36
CA THR A 32 38.40 -25.76 -3.57
C THR A 32 38.01 -25.66 -2.12
N LEU A 33 38.70 -26.45 -1.29
CA LEU A 33 38.65 -26.38 0.16
C LEU A 33 39.40 -25.12 0.62
N PHE A 34 38.69 -24.11 1.15
CA PHE A 34 39.29 -23.03 1.90
C PHE A 34 38.96 -23.22 3.39
N LEU A 35 40.04 -23.41 4.15
CA LEU A 35 40.04 -23.28 5.60
C LEU A 35 39.80 -21.81 5.95
N SER A 36 38.62 -21.49 6.51
CA SER A 36 38.35 -20.16 7.05
C SER A 36 38.83 -20.07 8.48
N ALA A 37 39.76 -19.15 8.74
CA ALA A 37 40.09 -18.67 10.06
C ALA A 37 38.92 -17.94 10.66
N CYS A 38 38.57 -18.27 11.91
CA CYS A 38 37.66 -17.48 12.72
C CYS A 38 38.21 -16.07 12.91
N SER A 39 37.51 -15.08 12.43
CA SER A 39 37.67 -13.70 12.84
C SER A 39 36.37 -13.31 13.53
N ASP A 40 36.44 -13.19 14.87
CA ASP A 40 35.38 -12.54 15.64
C ASP A 40 35.38 -11.04 15.29
N SER A 41 34.58 -10.65 14.35
CA SER A 41 34.12 -9.29 14.18
C SER A 41 32.61 -9.29 14.46
N ASN A 42 32.23 -8.73 15.61
CA ASN A 42 30.86 -8.31 15.90
C ASN A 42 30.49 -7.15 14.94
N ASP A 43 30.32 -7.46 13.67
CA ASP A 43 29.54 -6.61 12.79
C ASP A 43 28.09 -7.10 12.92
N ASN A 44 27.30 -6.41 13.73
CA ASN A 44 25.85 -6.39 13.63
C ASN A 44 25.53 -5.74 12.27
N ASN A 45 25.80 -6.44 11.19
CA ASN A 45 25.13 -6.22 9.95
C ASN A 45 23.74 -6.84 10.17
N ASP A 46 22.79 -5.99 10.52
CA ASP A 46 21.38 -6.26 10.28
C ASP A 46 21.28 -6.52 8.78
N ILE A 47 21.33 -7.80 8.40
CA ILE A 47 20.99 -8.23 7.05
C ILE A 47 19.50 -7.89 6.96
N GLU A 48 19.19 -6.75 6.31
CA GLU A 48 17.83 -6.52 5.88
C GLU A 48 17.36 -7.79 5.17
N ASP A 49 16.36 -8.45 5.73
CA ASP A 49 15.77 -9.62 5.07
C ASP A 49 15.05 -9.12 3.82
N THR A 50 15.81 -9.07 2.73
CA THR A 50 15.34 -8.52 1.44
C THR A 50 14.13 -9.26 0.87
N ASN A 51 13.73 -10.37 1.50
CA ASN A 51 12.53 -11.11 1.10
C ASN A 51 11.34 -10.83 2.04
N SER A 52 11.50 -10.02 3.08
CA SER A 52 10.38 -9.70 3.98
C SER A 52 9.29 -8.93 3.26
N VAL A 53 8.03 -9.32 3.45
CA VAL A 53 6.87 -8.56 2.95
C VAL A 53 6.58 -7.32 3.79
N ILE A 54 7.15 -7.24 4.99
CA ILE A 54 6.95 -6.13 5.94
C ILE A 54 7.52 -4.84 5.36
N GLY A 55 6.75 -3.76 5.40
CA GLY A 55 7.19 -2.45 4.92
C GLY A 55 6.14 -1.74 4.08
N VAL A 56 6.60 -0.68 3.40
CA VAL A 56 5.76 0.15 2.52
C VAL A 56 6.17 -0.06 1.07
N TRP A 57 5.17 -0.26 0.21
CA TRP A 57 5.32 -0.61 -1.18
C TRP A 57 4.45 0.30 -2.05
N PHE A 58 4.93 0.58 -3.26
CA PHE A 58 4.18 1.32 -4.27
C PHE A 58 4.19 0.59 -5.61
N GLY A 59 3.04 0.51 -6.27
CA GLY A 59 2.95 -0.22 -7.54
C GLY A 59 1.63 -0.05 -8.24
N GLN A 60 1.22 -1.11 -8.92
CA GLN A 60 -0.01 -1.19 -9.68
C GLN A 60 -0.83 -2.40 -9.23
N ALA A 61 -2.14 -2.25 -9.27
CA ALA A 61 -3.09 -3.36 -9.11
C ALA A 61 -4.12 -3.35 -10.24
N THR A 62 -4.56 -4.53 -10.65
CA THR A 62 -5.77 -4.69 -11.46
C THR A 62 -6.95 -4.80 -10.50
N THR A 63 -7.97 -3.98 -10.70
CA THR A 63 -9.15 -3.93 -9.84
C THR A 63 -10.24 -4.87 -10.33
N PHE A 64 -11.36 -4.96 -9.58
CA PHE A 64 -12.55 -5.73 -9.96
C PHE A 64 -13.17 -5.34 -11.31
N GLU A 65 -12.82 -4.18 -11.85
CA GLU A 65 -13.34 -3.65 -13.12
C GLU A 65 -12.35 -3.81 -14.28
N ASP A 66 -11.31 -4.65 -14.09
CA ASP A 66 -10.19 -4.84 -15.01
C ASP A 66 -9.42 -3.53 -15.32
N GLU A 67 -9.52 -2.55 -14.44
CA GLU A 67 -8.77 -1.30 -14.54
C GLU A 67 -7.45 -1.40 -13.75
N GLN A 68 -6.39 -0.84 -14.32
CA GLN A 68 -5.11 -0.72 -13.62
C GLN A 68 -5.07 0.58 -12.82
N GLU A 69 -4.73 0.47 -11.55
CA GLU A 69 -4.61 1.59 -10.64
C GLU A 69 -3.29 1.57 -9.88
N SER A 70 -2.77 2.75 -9.57
CA SER A 70 -1.65 2.89 -8.67
C SER A 70 -2.07 2.54 -7.24
N VAL A 71 -1.26 1.73 -6.58
CA VAL A 71 -1.54 1.28 -5.21
C VAL A 71 -0.40 1.58 -4.26
N VAL A 72 -0.76 1.92 -3.03
CA VAL A 72 0.13 1.90 -1.87
C VAL A 72 -0.24 0.68 -1.04
N ILE A 73 0.75 -0.13 -0.72
CA ILE A 73 0.60 -1.32 0.12
C ILE A 73 1.48 -1.13 1.34
N ALA A 74 0.97 -1.46 2.51
CA ALA A 74 1.76 -1.49 3.73
C ALA A 74 1.45 -2.77 4.51
N VAL A 75 2.49 -3.39 5.04
CA VAL A 75 2.41 -4.62 5.82
C VAL A 75 3.21 -4.44 7.09
N SER A 76 2.56 -4.61 8.24
CA SER A 76 3.19 -4.49 9.56
C SER A 76 3.67 -5.85 10.10
N PRO A 77 4.57 -5.86 11.10
CA PRO A 77 5.08 -7.11 11.70
C PRO A 77 4.04 -7.97 12.42
N ASP A 78 2.89 -7.42 12.78
CA ASP A 78 1.79 -8.16 13.40
C ASP A 78 0.86 -8.83 12.37
N GLY A 79 1.10 -8.60 11.08
CA GLY A 79 0.30 -9.12 9.98
C GLY A 79 -0.81 -8.19 9.50
N THR A 80 -0.99 -7.02 10.13
CA THR A 80 -1.90 -6.02 9.58
C THR A 80 -1.38 -5.56 8.22
N ALA A 81 -2.21 -5.63 7.21
CA ALA A 81 -1.87 -5.22 5.86
C ALA A 81 -2.97 -4.37 5.25
N ILE A 82 -2.56 -3.31 4.56
CA ILE A 82 -3.44 -2.42 3.82
C ILE A 82 -3.01 -2.36 2.36
N LEU A 83 -3.98 -2.22 1.45
CA LEU A 83 -3.77 -1.84 0.07
C LEU A 83 -4.75 -0.72 -0.26
N TYR A 84 -4.23 0.40 -0.68
CA TYR A 84 -5.00 1.58 -1.08
C TYR A 84 -4.83 1.85 -2.57
N ALA A 85 -5.93 1.80 -3.33
CA ALA A 85 -5.96 2.11 -4.75
C ALA A 85 -6.23 3.61 -4.96
N SER A 86 -5.26 4.33 -5.55
CA SER A 86 -5.26 5.79 -5.54
C SER A 86 -6.23 6.42 -6.54
N GLY A 87 -6.59 5.72 -7.59
CA GLY A 87 -7.54 6.20 -8.61
C GLY A 87 -8.98 6.10 -8.15
N SER A 88 -9.42 4.91 -7.79
CA SER A 88 -10.77 4.66 -7.29
C SER A 88 -10.99 5.12 -5.85
N GLY A 89 -9.93 5.18 -5.04
CA GLY A 89 -10.03 5.39 -3.59
C GLY A 89 -10.49 4.15 -2.84
N ASN A 90 -10.43 2.99 -3.47
CA ASN A 90 -10.76 1.72 -2.86
C ASN A 90 -9.68 1.29 -1.87
N MET A 91 -10.08 0.57 -0.83
CA MET A 91 -9.16 0.07 0.19
C MET A 91 -9.40 -1.41 0.49
N PHE A 92 -8.31 -2.10 0.79
CA PHE A 92 -8.30 -3.43 1.36
C PHE A 92 -7.55 -3.36 2.69
N ILE A 93 -8.07 -4.04 3.71
CA ILE A 93 -7.43 -4.18 5.01
C ILE A 93 -7.61 -5.60 5.52
N THR A 94 -6.60 -6.13 6.19
CA THR A 94 -6.64 -7.47 6.79
C THR A 94 -5.65 -7.59 7.94
N ASN A 95 -5.88 -8.59 8.78
CA ASN A 95 -4.89 -9.15 9.71
C ASN A 95 -4.46 -10.51 9.15
N GLY A 96 -3.37 -10.51 8.38
CA GLY A 96 -2.86 -11.68 7.70
C GLY A 96 -1.94 -12.52 8.57
N THR A 97 -1.69 -13.75 8.13
CA THR A 97 -0.63 -14.61 8.68
C THR A 97 0.64 -14.39 7.89
N LEU A 98 1.70 -13.94 8.59
CA LEU A 98 3.02 -13.75 7.99
C LEU A 98 3.78 -15.07 7.88
N SER A 99 4.52 -15.21 6.79
CA SER A 99 5.61 -16.17 6.60
C SER A 99 6.92 -15.41 6.35
N THR A 100 8.02 -16.11 6.15
CA THR A 100 9.34 -15.49 5.93
C THR A 100 9.34 -14.50 4.75
N ASP A 101 8.61 -14.82 3.70
CA ASP A 101 8.60 -14.11 2.41
C ASP A 101 7.18 -13.76 1.94
N GLY A 102 6.16 -13.94 2.78
CA GLY A 102 4.79 -13.78 2.36
C GLY A 102 3.80 -13.40 3.46
N VAL A 103 2.63 -12.98 3.02
CA VAL A 103 1.44 -12.78 3.84
C VAL A 103 0.24 -13.45 3.21
N THR A 104 -0.56 -14.13 4.00
CA THR A 104 -1.82 -14.75 3.57
C THR A 104 -2.95 -14.37 4.50
N SER A 105 -4.14 -14.19 3.95
CA SER A 105 -5.36 -13.99 4.71
C SER A 105 -6.55 -14.61 3.98
N ASP A 106 -7.46 -15.22 4.72
CA ASP A 106 -8.72 -15.73 4.17
C ASP A 106 -9.86 -14.70 4.24
N ASP A 107 -9.65 -13.60 4.95
CA ASP A 107 -10.70 -12.63 5.29
C ASP A 107 -10.23 -11.18 5.15
N VAL A 108 -9.78 -10.82 3.94
CA VAL A 108 -9.47 -9.43 3.61
C VAL A 108 -10.77 -8.67 3.40
N MET A 109 -10.94 -7.58 4.13
CA MET A 109 -12.06 -6.67 3.92
C MET A 109 -11.76 -5.69 2.79
N TYR A 110 -12.62 -5.65 1.79
CA TYR A 110 -12.61 -4.68 0.71
C TYR A 110 -13.65 -3.60 0.97
N TYR A 111 -13.19 -2.36 1.02
CA TYR A 111 -14.00 -1.17 1.19
C TYR A 111 -13.96 -0.34 -0.11
N PRO A 112 -14.97 -0.49 -0.99
CA PRO A 112 -15.07 0.35 -2.16
C PRO A 112 -15.46 1.77 -1.77
N LYS A 113 -15.01 2.75 -2.53
CA LYS A 113 -15.45 4.13 -2.39
C LYS A 113 -16.98 4.25 -2.54
N ASP A 114 -17.51 3.51 -3.50
CA ASP A 114 -18.94 3.44 -3.81
C ASP A 114 -19.37 1.97 -3.85
N GLY A 115 -20.29 1.56 -3.00
CA GLY A 115 -20.81 0.20 -3.02
C GLY A 115 -20.78 -0.52 -1.67
N MET A 116 -20.93 -1.85 -1.72
CA MET A 116 -20.96 -2.67 -0.52
C MET A 116 -19.57 -3.29 -0.27
N THR A 117 -19.21 -3.33 1.01
CA THR A 117 -18.02 -4.07 1.47
C THR A 117 -18.11 -5.55 1.08
N ARG A 118 -16.96 -6.15 0.81
CA ARG A 118 -16.82 -7.58 0.49
C ARG A 118 -15.65 -8.12 1.30
N ASN A 119 -15.61 -9.42 1.46
CA ASN A 119 -14.44 -10.10 1.98
C ASN A 119 -13.97 -11.21 1.04
N GLY A 120 -12.72 -11.59 1.15
CA GLY A 120 -12.12 -12.64 0.34
C GLY A 120 -10.67 -12.94 0.72
N PRO A 121 -10.10 -13.98 0.12
CA PRO A 121 -8.72 -14.35 0.37
C PRO A 121 -7.73 -13.39 -0.31
N LEU A 122 -6.51 -13.32 0.24
CA LEU A 122 -5.36 -12.64 -0.32
C LEU A 122 -4.10 -13.46 -0.04
N GLN A 123 -3.21 -13.48 -1.01
CA GLN A 123 -1.87 -14.01 -0.88
C GLN A 123 -0.89 -13.06 -1.55
N ALA A 124 0.19 -12.73 -0.85
CA ALA A 124 1.28 -11.95 -1.41
C ALA A 124 2.63 -12.53 -0.99
N SER A 125 3.65 -12.30 -1.81
CA SER A 125 5.03 -12.69 -1.54
C SER A 125 6.01 -11.64 -2.02
N ALA A 126 7.14 -11.51 -1.31
CA ALA A 126 8.22 -10.60 -1.67
C ALA A 126 9.42 -11.37 -2.21
N GLN A 127 10.05 -10.81 -3.25
CA GLN A 127 11.35 -11.23 -3.77
C GLN A 127 12.23 -10.00 -3.97
N GLY A 128 13.21 -9.81 -3.07
CA GLY A 128 13.98 -8.57 -3.04
C GLY A 128 13.06 -7.37 -2.81
N ASP A 129 13.17 -6.38 -3.69
CA ASP A 129 12.37 -5.16 -3.61
C ASP A 129 11.04 -5.23 -4.40
N THR A 130 10.58 -6.42 -4.76
CA THR A 130 9.32 -6.62 -5.46
C THR A 130 8.35 -7.41 -4.59
N LEU A 131 7.13 -6.90 -4.45
CA LEU A 131 5.99 -7.56 -3.82
C LEU A 131 4.96 -7.87 -4.89
N GLU A 132 4.55 -9.13 -4.99
CA GLU A 132 3.50 -9.58 -5.89
C GLU A 132 2.41 -10.29 -5.11
N GLY A 133 1.17 -10.17 -5.55
CA GLY A 133 0.08 -10.85 -4.88
C GLY A 133 -1.20 -10.90 -5.69
N VAL A 134 -2.07 -11.78 -5.21
CA VAL A 134 -3.40 -12.02 -5.76
C VAL A 134 -4.44 -12.02 -4.64
N GLY A 135 -5.63 -11.58 -4.95
CA GLY A 135 -6.74 -11.58 -4.00
C GLY A 135 -8.07 -11.87 -4.64
N PHE A 136 -9.05 -12.22 -3.81
CA PHE A 136 -10.44 -12.43 -4.23
C PHE A 136 -10.58 -13.45 -5.37
N ASN A 137 -9.90 -14.60 -5.24
CA ASN A 137 -9.86 -15.68 -6.26
C ASN A 137 -9.32 -15.15 -7.60
N ASP A 138 -8.15 -14.57 -7.58
CA ASP A 138 -7.42 -14.05 -8.75
C ASP A 138 -8.15 -12.90 -9.50
N THR A 139 -9.13 -12.26 -8.85
CA THR A 139 -9.81 -11.09 -9.43
C THR A 139 -8.99 -9.81 -9.26
N ILE A 140 -8.17 -9.76 -8.20
CA ILE A 140 -7.23 -8.66 -7.93
C ILE A 140 -5.83 -9.22 -8.10
N GLU A 141 -5.03 -8.58 -8.94
CA GLU A 141 -3.60 -8.85 -9.07
C GLU A 141 -2.83 -7.57 -8.82
N PHE A 142 -1.71 -7.66 -8.10
CA PHE A 142 -0.87 -6.50 -7.86
C PHE A 142 0.61 -6.83 -7.92
N SER A 143 1.39 -5.84 -8.31
CA SER A 143 2.84 -5.85 -8.28
C SER A 143 3.34 -4.48 -7.82
N ALA A 144 4.22 -4.46 -6.84
CA ALA A 144 4.71 -3.24 -6.22
C ALA A 144 6.20 -3.33 -5.91
N SER A 145 6.86 -2.19 -5.89
CA SER A 145 8.25 -2.06 -5.46
C SER A 145 8.32 -1.47 -4.06
N ARG A 146 9.31 -1.90 -3.29
CA ARG A 146 9.57 -1.34 -1.95
C ARG A 146 9.87 0.15 -2.07
N ILE A 147 9.27 0.95 -1.24
CA ILE A 147 9.65 2.35 -1.13
C ILE A 147 10.97 2.40 -0.37
N ALA A 148 12.04 2.73 -1.10
CA ALA A 148 13.33 2.95 -0.50
C ALA A 148 13.28 4.25 0.30
N SER A 149 13.39 4.17 1.61
CA SER A 149 13.72 5.32 2.45
C SER A 149 15.21 5.26 2.73
N GLN A 150 15.94 6.33 2.39
CA GLN A 150 17.38 6.42 2.66
C GLN A 150 17.67 6.81 4.12
N ASP A 151 16.69 7.44 4.76
CA ASP A 151 16.79 7.90 6.15
C ASP A 151 15.66 7.32 6.99
N GLU A 152 15.88 7.20 8.30
CA GLU A 152 14.85 6.80 9.25
C GLU A 152 13.75 7.86 9.29
N VAL A 153 12.50 7.45 9.04
CA VAL A 153 11.33 8.31 9.09
C VAL A 153 10.84 8.40 10.53
N THR A 154 10.76 9.61 11.04
CA THR A 154 10.36 9.92 12.41
C THR A 154 8.97 10.55 12.49
N LEU A 155 8.44 10.75 13.70
CA LEU A 155 7.22 11.53 13.90
C LEU A 155 7.36 13.00 13.43
N GLU A 156 8.57 13.57 13.49
CA GLU A 156 8.83 14.92 12.97
C GLU A 156 8.62 15.02 11.45
N ASP A 157 8.94 13.95 10.69
CA ASP A 157 8.79 13.92 9.24
C ASP A 157 7.34 13.89 8.79
N ILE A 158 6.47 13.28 9.63
CA ILE A 158 5.03 13.20 9.38
C ILE A 158 4.24 14.29 10.10
N ALA A 159 4.89 15.07 10.98
CA ALA A 159 4.23 16.18 11.66
C ALA A 159 3.82 17.27 10.65
N GLY A 160 2.57 17.70 10.71
CA GLY A 160 2.09 18.71 9.78
C GLY A 160 0.57 18.84 9.74
N ASN A 161 0.12 19.74 8.87
CA ASN A 161 -1.29 19.96 8.61
C ASN A 161 -1.65 19.35 7.26
N TYR A 162 -2.64 18.50 7.25
CA TYR A 162 -3.10 17.78 6.07
C TYR A 162 -4.56 18.12 5.78
N SER A 163 -4.92 18.21 4.51
CA SER A 163 -6.30 18.42 4.11
C SER A 163 -6.67 17.59 2.89
N GLN A 164 -7.92 17.16 2.87
CA GLN A 164 -8.53 16.49 1.74
C GLN A 164 -9.88 17.14 1.46
N SER A 165 -10.13 17.47 0.20
CA SER A 165 -11.41 18.00 -0.26
C SER A 165 -12.05 17.08 -1.29
N SER A 166 -13.39 17.05 -1.33
CA SER A 166 -14.11 16.48 -2.47
C SER A 166 -13.88 17.33 -3.73
N SER A 167 -14.09 16.74 -4.89
CA SER A 167 -13.90 17.42 -6.19
C SER A 167 -14.75 18.69 -6.36
N ASP A 168 -15.90 18.77 -5.69
CA ASP A 168 -16.79 19.94 -5.68
C ASP A 168 -16.53 20.91 -4.51
N SER A 169 -15.50 20.62 -3.66
CA SER A 169 -15.15 21.39 -2.46
C SER A 169 -16.28 21.53 -1.41
N SER A 170 -17.37 20.77 -1.57
CA SER A 170 -18.50 20.80 -0.61
C SER A 170 -18.15 20.09 0.70
N TYR A 171 -17.22 19.13 0.64
CA TYR A 171 -16.73 18.41 1.80
C TYR A 171 -15.22 18.58 1.91
N MET A 172 -14.78 19.07 3.04
CA MET A 172 -13.37 19.19 3.37
C MET A 172 -13.11 18.56 4.73
N ARG A 173 -11.98 17.91 4.83
CA ARG A 173 -11.47 17.25 6.03
C ARG A 173 -10.05 17.71 6.27
N SER A 174 -9.72 18.03 7.49
CA SER A 174 -8.38 18.48 7.89
C SER A 174 -7.89 17.67 9.09
N PHE A 175 -6.59 17.39 9.10
CA PHE A 175 -5.87 16.76 10.20
C PHE A 175 -4.61 17.53 10.49
N ALA A 176 -4.22 17.55 11.75
CA ALA A 176 -2.91 17.93 12.21
C ALA A 176 -2.31 16.74 12.97
N ILE A 177 -1.06 16.40 12.68
CA ILE A 177 -0.25 15.48 13.45
C ILE A 177 0.89 16.29 14.03
N ASP A 178 1.11 16.23 15.34
CA ASP A 178 2.24 16.92 15.98
C ASP A 178 3.47 16.00 16.08
N SER A 179 4.58 16.55 16.56
CA SER A 179 5.84 15.81 16.72
C SER A 179 5.80 14.73 17.79
N ASP A 180 4.79 14.75 18.65
CA ASP A 180 4.56 13.69 19.65
C ASP A 180 3.58 12.60 19.14
N GLY A 181 3.13 12.71 17.88
CA GLY A 181 2.21 11.78 17.24
C GLY A 181 0.74 12.03 17.58
N LEU A 182 0.39 13.12 18.29
CA LEU A 182 -1.00 13.41 18.56
C LEU A 182 -1.72 13.89 17.29
N LEU A 183 -2.83 13.23 16.98
CA LEU A 183 -3.69 13.56 15.85
C LEU A 183 -4.90 14.36 16.31
N SER A 184 -5.19 15.46 15.63
CA SER A 184 -6.40 16.23 15.79
C SER A 184 -6.96 16.65 14.44
N GLY A 185 -8.27 16.86 14.34
CA GLY A 185 -8.85 17.25 13.06
C GLY A 185 -10.35 17.52 13.11
N SER A 186 -10.87 17.92 11.97
CA SER A 186 -12.31 18.13 11.79
C SER A 186 -12.70 18.04 10.32
N ASN A 187 -14.00 17.98 10.06
CA ASN A 187 -14.53 18.12 8.73
C ASN A 187 -15.67 19.16 8.66
N THR A 188 -16.06 19.50 7.45
CA THR A 188 -17.09 20.55 7.21
C THR A 188 -18.50 20.16 7.66
N VAL A 189 -18.75 18.87 7.96
CA VAL A 189 -20.06 18.40 8.48
C VAL A 189 -20.08 18.31 10.01
N GLY A 190 -19.01 18.74 10.69
CA GLY A 190 -18.97 18.87 12.14
C GLY A 190 -18.37 17.70 12.91
N CYS A 191 -17.85 16.67 12.24
CA CYS A 191 -17.10 15.63 12.94
C CYS A 191 -15.78 16.17 13.46
N VAL A 192 -15.39 15.71 14.63
CA VAL A 192 -14.10 15.99 15.27
C VAL A 192 -13.30 14.70 15.31
N TYR A 193 -12.02 14.79 15.00
CA TYR A 193 -11.08 13.69 15.01
C TYR A 193 -10.02 13.94 16.08
N SER A 194 -9.73 12.93 16.85
CA SER A 194 -8.58 12.90 17.76
C SER A 194 -7.93 11.52 17.68
N GLY A 195 -6.67 11.41 18.01
CA GLY A 195 -6.00 10.12 17.93
C GLY A 195 -4.52 10.19 18.21
N HIS A 196 -3.85 9.10 17.88
CA HIS A 196 -2.43 8.96 18.09
C HIS A 196 -1.78 8.14 16.99
N VAL A 197 -0.55 8.48 16.67
CA VAL A 197 0.32 7.80 15.70
C VAL A 197 1.58 7.36 16.42
N GLU A 198 1.94 6.07 16.30
CA GLU A 198 3.11 5.48 16.92
C GLU A 198 4.00 4.79 15.87
N PRO A 199 5.34 5.01 15.89
CA PRO A 199 6.24 4.32 14.97
C PRO A 199 6.22 2.81 15.22
N ILE A 200 6.14 2.01 14.14
CA ILE A 200 6.32 0.56 14.22
C ILE A 200 7.82 0.27 14.29
N ALA A 201 8.25 -0.42 15.36
CA ALA A 201 9.65 -0.72 15.57
C ALA A 201 10.28 -1.49 14.39
N ASN A 202 11.43 -1.05 13.92
CA ASN A 202 12.21 -1.65 12.85
C ASN A 202 11.51 -1.65 11.46
N VAL A 203 10.48 -0.84 11.27
CA VAL A 203 9.82 -0.68 9.97
C VAL A 203 9.79 0.79 9.60
N ASN A 204 10.61 1.16 8.63
CA ASN A 204 10.74 2.55 8.23
C ASN A 204 9.52 3.04 7.45
N GLY A 205 9.03 4.22 7.78
CA GLY A 205 7.89 4.87 7.12
C GLY A 205 6.52 4.25 7.41
N LEU A 206 6.43 3.35 8.39
CA LEU A 206 5.18 2.71 8.81
C LEU A 206 4.88 2.99 10.28
N PHE A 207 3.63 3.32 10.56
CA PHE A 207 3.14 3.71 11.87
C PHE A 207 1.80 3.05 12.16
N ASP A 208 1.59 2.68 13.42
CA ASP A 208 0.26 2.38 13.94
C ASP A 208 -0.52 3.68 14.12
N ILE A 209 -1.82 3.64 13.86
CA ILE A 209 -2.68 4.81 14.02
C ILE A 209 -4.01 4.43 14.65
N THR A 210 -4.42 5.23 15.63
CA THR A 210 -5.76 5.19 16.21
C THR A 210 -6.46 6.52 15.96
N ILE A 211 -7.70 6.49 15.47
CA ILE A 211 -8.52 7.68 15.23
C ILE A 211 -9.86 7.53 15.96
N GLN A 212 -10.09 8.36 16.95
CA GLN A 212 -11.39 8.55 17.56
C GLN A 212 -12.20 9.57 16.74
N VAL A 213 -13.40 9.21 16.35
CA VAL A 213 -14.33 10.09 15.64
C VAL A 213 -15.47 10.46 16.57
N ASP A 214 -15.63 11.76 16.84
CA ASP A 214 -16.65 12.31 17.72
C ASP A 214 -17.52 13.34 17.01
N SER A 215 -18.64 13.68 17.64
CA SER A 215 -19.60 14.70 17.14
C SER A 215 -20.15 14.41 15.73
N CYS A 216 -20.03 13.16 15.28
CA CYS A 216 -20.66 12.62 14.09
C CYS A 216 -21.96 11.89 14.45
N PHE A 217 -22.59 11.27 13.44
CA PHE A 217 -23.74 10.39 13.64
C PHE A 217 -23.39 9.19 14.53
N GLU A 218 -22.11 8.85 14.63
CA GLU A 218 -21.57 7.72 15.38
C GLU A 218 -20.21 8.10 15.97
N ASN A 219 -19.95 7.65 17.19
CA ASN A 219 -18.68 7.84 17.89
C ASN A 219 -17.97 6.49 17.90
N PHE A 220 -16.93 6.37 17.09
CA PHE A 220 -16.15 5.14 16.96
C PHE A 220 -14.67 5.42 17.02
N GLU A 221 -13.93 4.43 17.53
CA GLU A 221 -12.49 4.34 17.41
C GLU A 221 -12.14 3.47 16.20
N TYR A 222 -11.25 3.96 15.38
CA TYR A 222 -10.72 3.28 14.19
C TYR A 222 -9.24 3.01 14.40
N ASN A 223 -8.80 1.80 14.09
CA ASN A 223 -7.42 1.36 14.20
C ASN A 223 -6.89 0.94 12.82
N GLY A 224 -5.60 1.12 12.58
CA GLY A 224 -4.99 0.72 11.32
C GLY A 224 -3.57 1.24 11.16
N LEU A 225 -3.19 1.48 9.90
CA LEU A 225 -1.83 1.87 9.54
C LEU A 225 -1.78 3.26 8.90
N LEU A 226 -0.69 3.96 9.17
CA LEU A 226 -0.24 5.13 8.44
C LEU A 226 1.08 4.78 7.74
N ALA A 227 1.10 4.88 6.42
CA ALA A 227 2.29 4.73 5.61
C ALA A 227 2.76 6.09 5.12
N TYR A 228 4.04 6.41 5.34
CA TYR A 228 4.71 7.59 4.81
C TYR A 228 5.63 7.21 3.66
N GLY A 229 5.68 8.04 2.64
CA GLY A 229 6.57 7.83 1.52
C GLY A 229 6.48 8.94 0.47
N VAL A 230 7.25 8.75 -0.59
CA VAL A 230 7.18 9.58 -1.79
C VAL A 230 6.27 8.89 -2.78
N PHE A 231 5.13 9.48 -3.05
CA PHE A 231 4.11 8.91 -3.93
C PHE A 231 3.90 9.78 -5.17
N PRO A 232 3.58 9.18 -6.33
CA PRO A 232 3.15 9.95 -7.50
C PRO A 232 1.88 10.74 -7.18
N PHE A 233 1.92 12.00 -7.52
CA PHE A 233 0.82 12.93 -7.40
C PHE A 233 0.49 13.48 -8.79
N GLU A 234 -0.73 13.24 -9.25
CA GLU A 234 -1.22 13.78 -10.50
C GLU A 234 -1.97 15.10 -10.24
N TYR A 235 -1.52 16.15 -10.91
CA TYR A 235 -2.17 17.45 -10.89
C TYR A 235 -2.18 18.04 -12.29
N GLU A 236 -3.37 18.36 -12.82
CA GLU A 236 -3.60 18.92 -14.16
C GLU A 236 -2.99 18.08 -15.30
N GLY A 237 -2.86 16.75 -15.11
CA GLY A 237 -2.27 15.82 -16.07
C GLY A 237 -0.76 15.64 -15.97
N ASP A 238 -0.10 16.38 -15.07
CA ASP A 238 1.30 16.18 -14.73
C ASP A 238 1.44 15.27 -13.50
N VAL A 239 2.31 14.26 -13.60
CA VAL A 239 2.64 13.36 -12.49
C VAL A 239 3.96 13.80 -11.86
N ASN A 240 3.92 14.16 -10.59
CA ASN A 240 5.09 14.54 -9.81
C ASN A 240 5.16 13.72 -8.52
N ASP A 241 6.36 13.33 -8.14
CA ASP A 241 6.58 12.65 -6.87
C ASP A 241 6.50 13.64 -5.70
N ARG A 242 5.72 13.30 -4.68
CA ARG A 242 5.56 14.13 -3.47
C ARG A 242 5.55 13.27 -2.23
N SER A 243 6.20 13.79 -1.18
CA SER A 243 6.07 13.22 0.15
C SER A 243 4.63 13.31 0.64
N GLY A 244 4.15 12.25 1.26
CA GLY A 244 2.78 12.20 1.75
C GLY A 244 2.55 11.02 2.68
N ILE A 245 1.34 10.96 3.21
CA ILE A 245 0.86 9.88 4.06
C ILE A 245 -0.35 9.21 3.43
N VAL A 246 -0.44 7.90 3.61
CA VAL A 246 -1.64 7.12 3.37
C VAL A 246 -2.08 6.55 4.70
N ILE A 247 -3.30 6.90 5.11
CA ILE A 247 -3.92 6.38 6.33
C ILE A 247 -5.03 5.43 5.92
N ALA A 248 -5.03 4.24 6.46
CA ALA A 248 -6.11 3.28 6.30
C ALA A 248 -6.45 2.67 7.65
N THR A 249 -7.67 2.92 8.11
CA THR A 249 -8.17 2.48 9.41
C THR A 249 -9.54 1.86 9.28
N GLU A 250 -9.87 0.92 10.17
CA GLU A 250 -11.17 0.28 10.20
C GLU A 250 -11.77 0.22 11.60
N HIS A 251 -13.09 0.11 11.64
CA HIS A 251 -13.89 -0.27 12.79
C HIS A 251 -15.02 -1.18 12.34
N SER A 252 -15.00 -2.45 12.73
CA SER A 252 -16.01 -3.45 12.33
C SER A 252 -16.16 -3.53 10.79
N SER A 253 -17.27 -3.02 10.25
CA SER A 253 -17.57 -3.02 8.81
C SER A 253 -17.39 -1.65 8.14
N ARG A 254 -16.67 -0.73 8.78
CA ARG A 254 -16.45 0.64 8.30
C ARG A 254 -14.97 0.94 8.25
N ALA A 255 -14.58 1.73 7.28
CA ALA A 255 -13.20 2.16 7.13
C ALA A 255 -13.10 3.65 6.83
N TYR A 256 -12.01 4.24 7.30
CA TYR A 256 -11.56 5.55 6.86
C TYR A 256 -10.25 5.43 6.11
N VAL A 257 -10.21 6.04 4.93
CA VAL A 257 -9.01 6.08 4.09
C VAL A 257 -8.70 7.52 3.73
N PHE A 258 -7.42 7.86 3.81
CA PHE A 258 -6.92 9.17 3.44
C PHE A 258 -5.60 9.02 2.70
N LYS A 259 -5.48 9.66 1.54
CA LYS A 259 -4.20 9.94 0.88
C LYS A 259 -3.99 11.44 0.96
N LEU A 260 -2.99 11.85 1.70
CA LEU A 260 -2.74 13.23 2.05
C LEU A 260 -1.28 13.57 1.71
N PHE A 261 -1.07 14.70 1.10
CA PHE A 261 0.26 15.20 0.79
C PHE A 261 0.65 16.33 1.73
N SER A 262 1.93 16.38 2.08
CA SER A 262 2.47 17.50 2.82
C SER A 262 2.19 18.80 2.06
N PRO A 263 1.81 19.88 2.75
CA PRO A 263 1.68 21.20 2.12
C PRO A 263 2.96 21.55 1.35
N GLN A 264 2.81 22.08 0.16
CA GLN A 264 3.97 22.69 -0.52
C GLN A 264 4.36 23.93 0.23
N ASN A 265 5.60 23.99 0.73
CA ASN A 265 6.21 25.18 1.30
C ASN A 265 6.53 26.22 0.22
#